data_72f1f609a96d263e9698be439834016d
#
_entry.id   72f1f609a96d263e9698be439834016d
#
_cell.length_a   1.000
_cell.length_b   1.000
_cell.length_c   1.000
_cell.angle_alpha   90.00
_cell.angle_beta   90.00
_cell.angle_gamma   90.00
#
_symmetry.space_group_name_H-M   'P 1'
#
loop_
_entity.id
_entity.type
_entity.pdbx_description
1 polymer ?
#
loop_
_entity_poly.entity_id
_entity_poly.type
_entity_poly.pdbx_seq_one_letter_code
_entity_poly.pdbx_strand_id
1 'polypeptide(L)'
;MIKNFETNNLKIALIVTTGRTGSDYLNCCLDNLEGIMTFCGKFNYHQFFTNQDHKVNKKILINKFITKHKYLFSYNKEENINTKVDLKKFKNFFIKLSDDKINRKDFLITLYKAYHITLGRNFKNIKFLVHHSHGINETNRVLEDFPNSKLLITIRNPLANLKSGLSNWFRYDKKRISMDHVFVYIYRIRQDMLYLLRIKNKKFFVKLEEANLLKVKKKICKFLDIKFQKNIFKATLAGKVWRGDSLSSDQSKKGEYIKKVLNNNWKNYFLNKEILLLSLIYKEYQKFGYKLPCLKFRDKIKCYLSIFNLLSFERFVFKYNKNEANLNNIKYFLFRILYFLLIFLKLDFVIRNKHLS
;
A
#
# COMPACT_ATOMS: atom_id res chain seq x y z
N MET A 1 4.16 -28.36 22.27
CA MET A 1 3.05 -27.41 22.11
C MET A 1 3.07 -26.58 20.81
N ILE A 2 4.13 -26.55 20.01
CA ILE A 2 4.25 -25.64 18.82
C ILE A 2 3.68 -26.28 17.53
N LYS A 3 3.61 -27.62 17.45
CA LYS A 3 3.17 -28.34 16.23
C LYS A 3 1.65 -28.35 15.97
N ASN A 4 0.81 -28.05 16.94
CA ASN A 4 -0.64 -28.26 16.85
C ASN A 4 -1.46 -27.01 16.46
N PHE A 5 -0.84 -25.98 15.83
CA PHE A 5 -1.64 -24.93 15.22
C PHE A 5 -2.11 -25.41 13.85
N GLU A 6 -3.31 -25.98 13.82
CA GLU A 6 -3.96 -26.37 12.55
C GLU A 6 -4.16 -25.15 11.66
N THR A 7 -3.48 -25.16 10.52
CA THR A 7 -3.60 -24.10 9.50
C THR A 7 -4.95 -24.09 8.80
N ASN A 8 -5.77 -25.14 8.99
CA ASN A 8 -6.99 -25.36 8.23
C ASN A 8 -8.04 -24.23 8.36
N ASN A 9 -7.96 -23.42 9.41
CA ASN A 9 -8.90 -22.33 9.66
C ASN A 9 -8.27 -20.92 9.54
N LEU A 10 -6.99 -20.81 9.21
CA LEU A 10 -6.32 -19.52 9.09
C LEU A 10 -6.76 -18.79 7.81
N LYS A 11 -7.47 -17.69 7.98
CA LYS A 11 -7.91 -16.83 6.87
C LYS A 11 -6.85 -15.78 6.56
N ILE A 12 -6.77 -15.37 5.29
CA ILE A 12 -5.86 -14.32 4.86
C ILE A 12 -6.65 -13.02 4.62
N ALA A 13 -6.11 -11.92 5.10
CA ALA A 13 -6.56 -10.59 4.75
C ALA A 13 -5.38 -9.78 4.20
N LEU A 14 -5.63 -8.96 3.20
CA LEU A 14 -4.62 -8.10 2.58
C LEU A 14 -4.93 -6.65 2.89
N ILE A 15 -3.95 -5.90 3.35
CA ILE A 15 -3.98 -4.44 3.31
C ILE A 15 -3.47 -4.04 1.94
N VAL A 16 -4.34 -3.42 1.15
CA VAL A 16 -4.04 -2.98 -0.22
C VAL A 16 -4.03 -1.46 -0.28
N THR A 17 -3.05 -0.91 -0.97
CA THR A 17 -2.87 0.53 -1.08
C THR A 17 -2.65 0.97 -2.52
N THR A 18 -3.15 2.16 -2.86
CA THR A 18 -2.79 2.90 -4.08
C THR A 18 -1.59 3.84 -3.86
N GLY A 19 -0.88 3.68 -2.74
CA GLY A 19 0.22 4.54 -2.29
C GLY A 19 -0.24 5.76 -1.47
N ARG A 20 0.54 6.13 -0.45
CA ARG A 20 0.31 7.32 0.42
C ARG A 20 -1.09 7.46 1.03
N THR A 21 -1.77 6.35 1.27
CA THR A 21 -3.14 6.27 1.77
C THR A 21 -3.26 5.83 3.22
N GLY A 22 -2.13 5.73 3.95
CA GLY A 22 -2.11 5.36 5.37
C GLY A 22 -2.17 3.85 5.64
N SER A 23 -1.76 3.02 4.68
CA SER A 23 -1.73 1.56 4.83
C SER A 23 -0.79 1.09 5.93
N ASP A 24 0.36 1.74 6.12
CA ASP A 24 1.29 1.45 7.22
C ASP A 24 0.63 1.73 8.57
N TYR A 25 -0.07 2.87 8.71
CA TYR A 25 -0.84 3.18 9.90
C TYR A 25 -1.90 2.11 10.19
N LEU A 26 -2.65 1.67 9.17
CA LEU A 26 -3.64 0.61 9.34
C LEU A 26 -2.99 -0.71 9.78
N ASN A 27 -1.89 -1.11 9.16
CA ASN A 27 -1.15 -2.32 9.55
C ASN A 27 -0.69 -2.23 11.02
N CYS A 28 -0.17 -1.09 11.43
CA CYS A 28 0.26 -0.85 12.80
C CYS A 28 -0.90 -0.81 13.81
N CYS A 29 -2.11 -0.38 13.39
CA CYS A 29 -3.31 -0.48 14.22
C CYS A 29 -3.77 -1.94 14.46
N LEU A 30 -3.43 -2.84 13.55
CA LEU A 30 -3.79 -4.25 13.65
C LEU A 30 -2.71 -5.09 14.36
N ASP A 31 -1.51 -4.55 14.55
CA ASP A 31 -0.35 -5.31 15.04
C ASP A 31 -0.54 -5.97 16.42
N ASN A 32 -1.27 -5.36 17.32
CA ASN A 32 -1.43 -5.88 18.68
C ASN A 32 -2.88 -6.25 19.01
N LEU A 33 -3.62 -6.73 18.01
CA LEU A 33 -4.98 -7.22 18.21
C LEU A 33 -5.00 -8.73 18.38
N GLU A 34 -5.78 -9.18 19.36
CA GLU A 34 -6.08 -10.60 19.51
C GLU A 34 -6.82 -11.10 18.27
N GLY A 35 -6.48 -12.29 17.83
CA GLY A 35 -7.07 -12.90 16.64
C GLY A 35 -6.35 -12.57 15.32
N ILE A 36 -5.31 -11.75 15.34
CA ILE A 36 -4.59 -11.31 14.14
C ILE A 36 -3.09 -11.58 14.26
N MET A 37 -2.49 -12.07 13.18
CA MET A 37 -1.04 -12.04 12.95
C MET A 37 -0.72 -10.98 11.92
N THR A 38 0.18 -10.07 12.25
CA THR A 38 0.78 -9.07 11.34
C THR A 38 2.27 -9.33 11.18
N PHE A 39 2.91 -8.57 10.28
CA PHE A 39 4.36 -8.54 10.12
C PHE A 39 4.90 -7.12 10.23
N CYS A 40 6.20 -6.97 10.53
CA CYS A 40 6.83 -5.68 10.79
C CYS A 40 7.06 -4.81 9.55
N GLY A 41 6.46 -5.10 8.43
CA GLY A 41 6.56 -4.27 7.23
C GLY A 41 6.17 -5.00 5.97
N LYS A 42 6.42 -4.36 4.85
CA LYS A 42 6.05 -4.85 3.51
C LYS A 42 7.17 -5.67 2.93
N PHE A 43 6.86 -6.80 2.34
CA PHE A 43 7.81 -7.60 1.58
C PHE A 43 7.10 -8.41 0.50
N ASN A 44 7.80 -8.61 -0.61
CA ASN A 44 7.34 -9.47 -1.68
C ASN A 44 7.98 -10.86 -1.51
N TYR A 45 7.19 -11.85 -1.09
CA TYR A 45 7.68 -13.21 -0.88
C TYR A 45 7.77 -14.04 -2.17
N HIS A 46 7.04 -13.64 -3.22
CA HIS A 46 7.01 -14.33 -4.50
C HIS A 46 8.38 -14.36 -5.20
N GLN A 47 9.20 -13.35 -4.95
CA GLN A 47 10.53 -13.23 -5.57
C GLN A 47 11.51 -14.38 -5.25
N PHE A 48 11.19 -15.20 -4.27
CA PHE A 48 12.02 -16.34 -3.89
C PHE A 48 11.60 -17.63 -4.59
N PHE A 49 10.56 -17.60 -5.41
CA PHE A 49 9.99 -18.75 -6.09
C PHE A 49 9.82 -18.45 -7.57
N THR A 50 10.03 -19.47 -8.41
CA THR A 50 9.80 -19.36 -9.86
C THR A 50 8.33 -19.50 -10.23
N ASN A 51 7.61 -20.40 -9.52
CA ASN A 51 6.16 -20.63 -9.68
C ASN A 51 5.53 -21.07 -8.35
N GLN A 52 4.23 -21.40 -8.35
CA GLN A 52 3.49 -21.81 -7.14
C GLN A 52 3.96 -23.14 -6.56
N ASP A 53 4.31 -24.09 -7.40
CA ASP A 53 4.66 -25.46 -7.00
C ASP A 53 6.14 -25.62 -6.68
N HIS A 54 6.95 -24.59 -6.96
CA HIS A 54 8.37 -24.59 -6.65
C HIS A 54 8.61 -24.68 -5.15
N LYS A 55 9.31 -25.74 -4.74
CA LYS A 55 9.70 -25.96 -3.34
C LYS A 55 11.19 -25.65 -3.14
N VAL A 56 11.48 -24.85 -2.16
CA VAL A 56 12.83 -24.40 -1.83
C VAL A 56 13.24 -24.92 -0.46
N ASN A 57 14.53 -25.28 -0.30
CA ASN A 57 15.07 -25.68 0.99
C ASN A 57 14.88 -24.56 2.02
N LYS A 58 14.30 -24.88 3.19
CA LYS A 58 13.96 -23.91 4.25
C LYS A 58 15.13 -23.08 4.74
N LYS A 59 16.34 -23.68 4.89
CA LYS A 59 17.53 -22.99 5.38
C LYS A 59 18.02 -21.94 4.36
N ILE A 60 18.03 -22.31 3.08
CA ILE A 60 18.40 -21.41 1.98
C ILE A 60 17.39 -20.26 1.91
N LEU A 61 16.11 -20.58 1.96
CA LEU A 61 15.02 -19.62 1.81
C LEU A 61 15.01 -18.56 2.92
N ILE A 62 15.09 -19.00 4.19
CA ILE A 62 15.10 -18.06 5.31
C ILE A 62 16.35 -17.18 5.34
N ASN A 63 17.51 -17.71 4.93
CA ASN A 63 18.72 -16.90 4.83
C ASN A 63 18.59 -15.84 3.75
N LYS A 64 18.10 -16.19 2.55
CA LYS A 64 17.83 -15.23 1.47
C LYS A 64 16.83 -14.15 1.91
N PHE A 65 15.76 -14.57 2.60
CA PHE A 65 14.77 -13.63 3.12
C PHE A 65 15.37 -12.64 4.13
N ILE A 66 16.10 -13.13 5.13
CA ILE A 66 16.72 -12.28 6.15
C ILE A 66 17.74 -11.34 5.50
N THR A 67 18.60 -11.83 4.60
CA THR A 67 19.59 -10.99 3.92
C THR A 67 18.91 -9.83 3.17
N LYS A 68 17.84 -10.12 2.41
CA LYS A 68 17.15 -9.13 1.62
C LYS A 68 16.31 -8.17 2.45
N HIS A 69 15.73 -8.64 3.55
CA HIS A 69 14.77 -7.89 4.37
C HIS A 69 15.27 -7.62 5.79
N LYS A 70 16.59 -7.60 6.01
CA LYS A 70 17.19 -7.33 7.32
C LYS A 70 16.70 -6.03 7.95
N TYR A 71 16.45 -5.03 7.12
CA TYR A 71 15.93 -3.72 7.54
C TYR A 71 14.57 -3.80 8.27
N LEU A 72 13.74 -4.81 8.00
CA LEU A 72 12.46 -4.99 8.68
C LEU A 72 12.61 -5.37 10.17
N PHE A 73 13.74 -5.93 10.56
CA PHE A 73 13.98 -6.45 11.91
C PHE A 73 14.89 -5.57 12.75
N SER A 74 15.56 -4.64 12.13
CA SER A 74 16.50 -3.73 12.80
C SER A 74 15.90 -2.35 12.94
N TYR A 75 16.44 -1.61 13.93
CA TYR A 75 16.19 -0.19 14.01
C TYR A 75 16.55 0.48 12.69
N ASN A 76 15.55 1.03 12.04
CA ASN A 76 15.76 1.93 10.92
C ASN A 76 15.66 3.36 11.48
N LYS A 77 16.77 4.10 11.39
CA LYS A 77 16.83 5.50 11.81
C LYS A 77 15.76 6.35 11.12
N GLU A 78 15.44 5.97 9.88
CA GLU A 78 14.44 6.62 9.06
C GLU A 78 13.01 6.38 9.55
N GLU A 79 12.73 5.27 10.24
CA GLU A 79 11.39 4.95 10.75
C GLU A 79 11.22 5.30 12.23
N ASN A 80 12.26 5.79 12.89
CA ASN A 80 12.29 6.09 14.34
C ASN A 80 11.73 4.96 15.23
N ILE A 81 11.88 3.71 14.79
CA ILE A 81 11.34 2.55 15.45
C ILE A 81 12.49 1.66 15.90
N ASN A 82 12.61 1.51 17.20
CA ASN A 82 13.55 0.56 17.79
C ASN A 82 12.90 -0.83 17.85
N THR A 83 12.65 -1.45 16.70
CA THR A 83 12.16 -2.83 16.62
C THR A 83 13.35 -3.78 16.57
N LYS A 84 13.91 -4.10 17.71
CA LYS A 84 14.82 -5.26 17.78
C LYS A 84 13.98 -6.52 17.85
N VAL A 85 13.82 -7.16 16.71
CA VAL A 85 13.36 -8.55 16.63
C VAL A 85 14.60 -9.45 16.66
N ASP A 86 14.63 -10.42 17.55
CA ASP A 86 15.73 -11.38 17.62
C ASP A 86 15.75 -12.26 16.36
N LEU A 87 16.64 -11.93 15.44
CA LEU A 87 16.79 -12.65 14.16
C LEU A 87 17.20 -14.11 14.33
N LYS A 88 18.02 -14.42 15.32
CA LYS A 88 18.46 -15.80 15.61
C LYS A 88 17.26 -16.63 16.06
N LYS A 89 16.48 -16.07 16.98
CA LYS A 89 15.26 -16.70 17.49
C LYS A 89 14.22 -16.86 16.36
N PHE A 90 14.01 -15.82 15.56
CA PHE A 90 13.11 -15.86 14.41
C PHE A 90 13.48 -16.95 13.40
N LYS A 91 14.75 -17.00 13.00
CA LYS A 91 15.29 -18.03 12.11
C LYS A 91 15.09 -19.44 12.67
N ASN A 92 15.38 -19.64 13.96
CA ASN A 92 15.21 -20.93 14.61
C ASN A 92 13.76 -21.38 14.65
N PHE A 93 12.81 -20.48 14.95
CA PHE A 93 11.39 -20.80 14.90
C PHE A 93 10.92 -21.11 13.47
N PHE A 94 11.37 -20.33 12.49
CA PHE A 94 11.04 -20.62 11.10
C PHE A 94 11.48 -22.04 10.70
N ILE A 95 12.74 -22.43 11.00
CA ILE A 95 13.27 -23.75 10.68
C ILE A 95 12.50 -24.86 11.40
N LYS A 96 12.09 -24.65 12.68
CA LYS A 96 11.31 -25.64 13.45
C LYS A 96 9.89 -25.83 12.92
N LEU A 97 9.29 -24.79 12.36
CA LEU A 97 7.91 -24.78 11.87
C LEU A 97 7.79 -25.22 10.41
N SER A 98 8.89 -25.22 9.67
CA SER A 98 8.92 -25.56 8.24
C SER A 98 9.26 -27.01 8.00
N ASP A 99 8.69 -27.57 6.95
CA ASP A 99 9.20 -28.79 6.31
C ASP A 99 10.56 -28.51 5.64
N ASP A 100 11.33 -29.54 5.28
CA ASP A 100 12.67 -29.36 4.70
C ASP A 100 12.64 -28.61 3.36
N LYS A 101 11.61 -28.85 2.57
CA LYS A 101 11.29 -28.08 1.36
C LYS A 101 9.92 -27.44 1.51
N ILE A 102 9.86 -26.14 1.34
CA ILE A 102 8.67 -25.34 1.57
C ILE A 102 8.22 -24.64 0.27
N ASN A 103 6.94 -24.66 -0.01
CA ASN A 103 6.32 -23.92 -1.11
C ASN A 103 6.02 -22.46 -0.76
N ARG A 104 5.55 -21.72 -1.74
CA ARG A 104 5.30 -20.28 -1.63
C ARG A 104 4.22 -19.90 -0.58
N LYS A 105 3.13 -20.66 -0.51
CA LYS A 105 2.04 -20.44 0.46
C LYS A 105 2.49 -20.71 1.89
N ASP A 106 3.09 -21.87 2.08
CA ASP A 106 3.56 -22.27 3.40
C ASP A 106 4.69 -21.38 3.91
N PHE A 107 5.51 -20.86 3.00
CA PHE A 107 6.55 -19.90 3.34
C PHE A 107 5.95 -18.63 3.97
N LEU A 108 4.94 -18.04 3.33
CA LEU A 108 4.27 -16.85 3.89
C LEU A 108 3.70 -17.13 5.28
N ILE A 109 2.94 -18.21 5.41
CA ILE A 109 2.30 -18.59 6.67
C ILE A 109 3.36 -18.83 7.77
N THR A 110 4.42 -19.54 7.42
CA THR A 110 5.50 -19.88 8.38
C THR A 110 6.29 -18.65 8.82
N LEU A 111 6.53 -17.69 7.90
CA LEU A 111 7.16 -16.41 8.27
C LEU A 111 6.36 -15.69 9.35
N TYR A 112 5.04 -15.58 9.16
CA TYR A 112 4.17 -14.93 10.13
C TYR A 112 4.10 -15.66 11.47
N LYS A 113 4.02 -17.00 11.44
CA LYS A 113 4.06 -17.83 12.65
C LYS A 113 5.37 -17.65 13.41
N ALA A 114 6.50 -17.76 12.72
CA ALA A 114 7.81 -17.59 13.33
C ALA A 114 7.99 -16.20 13.95
N TYR A 115 7.54 -15.17 13.23
CA TYR A 115 7.56 -13.80 13.71
C TYR A 115 6.70 -13.62 14.96
N HIS A 116 5.47 -14.12 14.95
CA HIS A 116 4.54 -14.03 16.06
C HIS A 116 5.10 -14.67 17.35
N ILE A 117 5.67 -15.88 17.23
CA ILE A 117 6.32 -16.56 18.36
C ILE A 117 7.57 -15.80 18.84
N THR A 118 8.36 -15.24 17.92
CA THR A 118 9.55 -14.47 18.27
C THR A 118 9.22 -13.27 19.16
N LEU A 119 8.04 -12.68 18.95
CA LEU A 119 7.53 -11.61 19.80
C LEU A 119 6.91 -12.09 21.13
N GLY A 120 6.97 -13.39 21.42
CA GLY A 120 6.36 -13.96 22.63
C GLY A 120 4.84 -14.06 22.60
N ARG A 121 4.24 -13.93 21.41
CA ARG A 121 2.78 -14.00 21.24
C ARG A 121 2.33 -15.46 21.06
N ASN A 122 1.14 -15.79 21.55
CA ASN A 122 0.54 -17.11 21.38
C ASN A 122 -0.41 -17.16 20.18
N PHE A 123 -0.78 -18.37 19.78
CA PHE A 123 -1.72 -18.59 18.64
C PHE A 123 -3.17 -18.74 19.07
N LYS A 124 -3.48 -18.59 20.34
CA LYS A 124 -4.85 -18.73 20.85
C LYS A 124 -5.74 -17.72 20.11
N ASN A 125 -6.85 -18.22 19.56
CA ASN A 125 -7.85 -17.41 18.87
C ASN A 125 -7.40 -16.71 17.60
N ILE A 126 -6.22 -17.04 17.00
CA ILE A 126 -5.81 -16.45 15.73
C ILE A 126 -6.77 -16.87 14.62
N LYS A 127 -7.39 -15.89 13.98
CA LYS A 127 -8.32 -16.07 12.85
C LYS A 127 -7.75 -15.59 11.52
N PHE A 128 -6.95 -14.53 11.56
CA PHE A 128 -6.42 -13.90 10.36
C PHE A 128 -4.91 -13.69 10.40
N LEU A 129 -4.28 -13.99 9.27
CA LEU A 129 -2.99 -13.44 8.87
C LEU A 129 -3.29 -12.22 7.99
N VAL A 130 -2.78 -11.06 8.40
CA VAL A 130 -2.93 -9.81 7.65
C VAL A 130 -1.62 -9.47 6.98
N HIS A 131 -1.59 -9.60 5.64
CA HIS A 131 -0.42 -9.26 4.82
C HIS A 131 -0.57 -7.87 4.22
N HIS A 132 0.50 -7.07 4.28
CA HIS A 132 0.53 -5.74 3.70
C HIS A 132 1.11 -5.81 2.29
N SER A 133 0.25 -5.72 1.30
CA SER A 133 0.60 -5.73 -0.12
C SER A 133 0.77 -4.30 -0.65
N HIS A 134 1.86 -4.04 -1.36
CA HIS A 134 2.19 -2.72 -1.89
C HIS A 134 1.93 -2.62 -3.39
N GLY A 135 0.68 -2.31 -3.73
CA GLY A 135 0.24 -2.16 -5.12
C GLY A 135 -0.48 -3.39 -5.67
N ILE A 136 -1.08 -3.20 -6.82
CA ILE A 136 -1.99 -4.19 -7.42
C ILE A 136 -1.26 -5.45 -7.89
N ASN A 137 -0.06 -5.31 -8.48
CA ASN A 137 0.69 -6.46 -8.99
C ASN A 137 1.05 -7.43 -7.86
N GLU A 138 1.50 -6.91 -6.72
CA GLU A 138 1.76 -7.73 -5.55
C GLU A 138 0.48 -8.35 -5.01
N THR A 139 -0.59 -7.56 -4.91
CA THR A 139 -1.91 -8.06 -4.49
C THR A 139 -2.37 -9.23 -5.35
N ASN A 140 -2.25 -9.11 -6.69
CA ASN A 140 -2.65 -10.18 -7.60
C ASN A 140 -1.87 -11.47 -7.36
N ARG A 141 -0.56 -11.37 -7.19
CA ARG A 141 0.29 -12.53 -6.88
C ARG A 141 -0.11 -13.20 -5.56
N VAL A 142 -0.45 -12.40 -4.54
CA VAL A 142 -0.95 -12.99 -3.27
C VAL A 142 -2.31 -13.63 -3.47
N LEU A 143 -3.19 -13.06 -4.30
CA LEU A 143 -4.49 -13.64 -4.61
C LEU A 143 -4.41 -14.93 -5.45
N GLU A 144 -3.34 -15.13 -6.22
CA GLU A 144 -3.06 -16.43 -6.85
C GLU A 144 -2.87 -17.52 -5.80
N ASP A 145 -2.17 -17.21 -4.71
CA ASP A 145 -1.95 -18.15 -3.61
C ASP A 145 -3.16 -18.28 -2.69
N PHE A 146 -3.85 -17.18 -2.43
CA PHE A 146 -4.94 -17.05 -1.47
C PHE A 146 -6.16 -16.37 -2.10
N PRO A 147 -6.87 -17.03 -3.03
CA PRO A 147 -7.95 -16.41 -3.82
C PRO A 147 -9.13 -15.90 -2.98
N ASN A 148 -9.36 -16.51 -1.81
CA ASN A 148 -10.46 -16.14 -0.91
C ASN A 148 -10.09 -15.05 0.11
N SER A 149 -8.96 -14.37 -0.07
CA SER A 149 -8.50 -13.31 0.84
C SER A 149 -9.50 -12.17 0.93
N LYS A 150 -9.68 -11.62 2.14
CA LYS A 150 -10.40 -10.36 2.36
C LYS A 150 -9.48 -9.16 2.08
N LEU A 151 -10.01 -8.08 1.50
CA LEU A 151 -9.23 -6.90 1.16
C LEU A 151 -9.61 -5.70 2.03
N LEU A 152 -8.67 -5.20 2.81
CA LEU A 152 -8.72 -3.90 3.48
C LEU A 152 -8.03 -2.87 2.58
N ILE A 153 -8.80 -2.08 1.84
CA ILE A 153 -8.28 -1.16 0.85
C ILE A 153 -8.19 0.23 1.46
N THR A 154 -6.99 0.76 1.61
CA THR A 154 -6.80 2.11 2.12
C THR A 154 -6.92 3.12 0.98
N ILE A 155 -7.74 4.15 1.19
CA ILE A 155 -7.94 5.25 0.24
C ILE A 155 -7.81 6.60 0.94
N ARG A 156 -7.52 7.62 0.16
CA ARG A 156 -7.39 9.01 0.60
C ARG A 156 -7.96 9.94 -0.47
N ASN A 157 -8.29 11.18 -0.09
CA ASN A 157 -8.61 12.21 -1.08
C ASN A 157 -7.55 12.19 -2.19
N PRO A 158 -7.92 11.98 -3.47
CA PRO A 158 -6.94 11.71 -4.52
C PRO A 158 -6.01 12.89 -4.81
N LEU A 159 -6.48 14.14 -4.63
CA LEU A 159 -5.64 15.33 -4.78
C LEU A 159 -4.64 15.46 -3.63
N ALA A 160 -5.08 15.16 -2.40
CA ALA A 160 -4.19 15.12 -1.25
C ALA A 160 -3.18 13.96 -1.36
N ASN A 161 -3.59 12.84 -1.92
CA ASN A 161 -2.72 11.69 -2.19
C ASN A 161 -1.65 12.07 -3.22
N LEU A 162 -2.07 12.61 -4.36
CA LEU A 162 -1.18 13.07 -5.42
C LEU A 162 -0.16 14.09 -4.90
N LYS A 163 -0.62 15.14 -4.18
CA LYS A 163 0.29 16.10 -3.55
C LYS A 163 1.29 15.43 -2.63
N SER A 164 0.84 14.52 -1.76
CA SER A 164 1.71 13.82 -0.82
C SER A 164 2.78 12.99 -1.53
N GLY A 165 2.41 12.32 -2.62
CA GLY A 165 3.33 11.57 -3.45
C GLY A 165 4.38 12.46 -4.11
N LEU A 166 3.93 13.48 -4.82
CA LEU A 166 4.81 14.44 -5.52
C LEU A 166 5.77 15.15 -4.55
N SER A 167 5.27 15.63 -3.40
CA SER A 167 6.10 16.28 -2.40
C SER A 167 7.20 15.36 -1.85
N ASN A 168 6.90 14.06 -1.67
CA ASN A 168 7.90 13.10 -1.23
C ASN A 168 8.97 12.86 -2.28
N TRP A 169 8.58 12.60 -3.52
CA TRP A 169 9.51 12.37 -4.61
C TRP A 169 10.42 13.58 -4.82
N PHE A 170 9.86 14.79 -4.85
CA PHE A 170 10.65 16.02 -4.98
C PHE A 170 11.56 16.28 -3.78
N ARG A 171 11.20 15.81 -2.58
CA ARG A 171 12.04 15.97 -1.39
C ARG A 171 13.21 15.00 -1.36
N TYR A 172 13.00 13.72 -1.71
CA TYR A 172 13.98 12.65 -1.49
C TYR A 172 14.82 12.32 -2.72
N ASP A 173 14.31 12.58 -3.92
CA ASP A 173 14.97 12.12 -5.13
C ASP A 173 14.90 13.14 -6.30
N LYS A 174 15.23 14.39 -6.01
CA LYS A 174 15.24 15.45 -7.04
C LYS A 174 16.07 15.10 -8.28
N LYS A 175 17.13 14.29 -8.13
CA LYS A 175 18.01 13.88 -9.23
C LYS A 175 17.50 12.69 -10.04
N ARG A 176 16.50 11.95 -9.52
CA ARG A 176 15.98 10.73 -10.14
C ARG A 176 14.50 10.81 -10.54
N ILE A 177 13.91 11.99 -10.49
CA ILE A 177 12.54 12.18 -10.91
C ILE A 177 12.46 11.94 -12.40
N SER A 178 11.84 10.84 -12.80
CA SER A 178 11.53 10.53 -14.19
C SER A 178 10.07 10.81 -14.51
N MET A 179 9.73 10.89 -15.79
CA MET A 179 8.33 10.99 -16.22
C MET A 179 7.51 9.76 -15.83
N ASP A 180 8.15 8.59 -15.67
CA ASP A 180 7.50 7.38 -15.15
C ASP A 180 6.94 7.57 -13.76
N HIS A 181 7.64 8.31 -12.88
CA HIS A 181 7.15 8.61 -11.54
C HIS A 181 5.92 9.51 -11.59
N VAL A 182 5.89 10.51 -12.47
CA VAL A 182 4.73 11.38 -12.68
C VAL A 182 3.55 10.55 -13.17
N PHE A 183 3.81 9.68 -14.14
CA PHE A 183 2.81 8.75 -14.66
C PHE A 183 2.22 7.85 -13.56
N VAL A 184 3.08 7.22 -12.76
CA VAL A 184 2.65 6.37 -11.64
C VAL A 184 1.74 7.13 -10.68
N TYR A 185 2.07 8.36 -10.33
CA TYR A 185 1.26 9.11 -9.37
C TYR A 185 -0.05 9.62 -9.96
N ILE A 186 -0.11 10.03 -11.22
CA ILE A 186 -1.34 10.57 -11.80
C ILE A 186 -2.26 9.42 -12.23
N TYR A 187 -1.75 8.50 -13.00
CA TYR A 187 -2.56 7.54 -13.75
C TYR A 187 -2.72 6.20 -13.03
N ARG A 188 -1.65 5.72 -12.39
CA ARG A 188 -1.68 4.45 -11.68
C ARG A 188 -2.63 4.49 -10.49
N ILE A 189 -2.64 5.60 -9.71
CA ILE A 189 -3.60 5.77 -8.60
C ILE A 189 -5.03 5.55 -9.09
N ARG A 190 -5.37 6.10 -10.27
CA ARG A 190 -6.69 5.89 -10.88
C ARG A 190 -6.88 4.45 -11.36
N GLN A 191 -5.91 3.89 -12.08
CA GLN A 191 -5.99 2.53 -12.61
C GLN A 191 -6.11 1.50 -11.49
N ASP A 192 -5.32 1.64 -10.44
CA ASP A 192 -5.39 0.79 -9.25
C ASP A 192 -6.78 0.87 -8.61
N MET A 193 -7.37 2.07 -8.52
CA MET A 193 -8.72 2.26 -7.99
C MET A 193 -9.77 1.57 -8.86
N LEU A 194 -9.71 1.73 -10.18
CA LEU A 194 -10.63 1.07 -11.11
C LEU A 194 -10.54 -0.45 -11.01
N TYR A 195 -9.33 -0.98 -10.87
CA TYR A 195 -9.10 -2.40 -10.69
C TYR A 195 -9.72 -2.88 -9.36
N LEU A 196 -9.44 -2.18 -8.25
CA LEU A 196 -9.95 -2.52 -6.92
C LEU A 196 -11.49 -2.46 -6.83
N LEU A 197 -12.12 -1.59 -7.62
CA LEU A 197 -13.59 -1.57 -7.73
C LEU A 197 -14.14 -2.83 -8.40
N ARG A 198 -13.42 -3.40 -9.36
CA ARG A 198 -13.87 -4.56 -10.16
C ARG A 198 -13.53 -5.92 -9.52
N ILE A 199 -12.53 -5.97 -8.64
CA ILE A 199 -12.13 -7.23 -7.99
C ILE A 199 -13.30 -7.86 -7.23
N LYS A 200 -13.49 -9.18 -7.35
CA LYS A 200 -14.63 -9.89 -6.77
C LYS A 200 -14.49 -10.20 -5.28
N ASN A 201 -13.28 -10.16 -4.74
CA ASN A 201 -13.01 -10.46 -3.34
C ASN A 201 -13.84 -9.59 -2.39
N LYS A 202 -14.18 -10.13 -1.21
CA LYS A 202 -14.76 -9.33 -0.13
C LYS A 202 -13.80 -8.19 0.22
N LYS A 203 -14.29 -6.94 0.15
CA LYS A 203 -13.46 -5.74 0.31
C LYS A 203 -14.12 -4.72 1.22
N PHE A 204 -13.29 -4.01 1.96
CA PHE A 204 -13.69 -2.89 2.80
C PHE A 204 -12.74 -1.70 2.57
N PHE A 205 -13.30 -0.57 2.14
CA PHE A 205 -12.54 0.64 1.89
C PHE A 205 -12.40 1.46 3.17
N VAL A 206 -11.16 1.75 3.55
CA VAL A 206 -10.81 2.54 4.72
C VAL A 206 -10.29 3.90 4.25
N LYS A 207 -11.09 4.94 4.45
CA LYS A 207 -10.64 6.32 4.19
C LYS A 207 -9.63 6.72 5.25
N LEU A 208 -8.48 7.24 4.83
CA LEU A 208 -7.46 7.74 5.77
C LEU A 208 -8.06 8.81 6.69
N GLU A 209 -8.88 9.68 6.15
CA GLU A 209 -9.52 10.78 6.87
C GLU A 209 -10.45 10.31 7.99
N GLU A 210 -11.00 9.10 7.85
CA GLU A 210 -11.94 8.50 8.80
C GLU A 210 -11.31 7.33 9.60
N ALA A 211 -10.07 6.97 9.30
CA ALA A 211 -9.43 5.75 9.81
C ALA A 211 -9.37 5.66 11.34
N ASN A 212 -9.42 6.81 12.04
CA ASN A 212 -9.42 6.86 13.51
C ASN A 212 -10.83 7.00 14.14
N LEU A 213 -11.89 7.02 13.36
CA LEU A 213 -13.24 7.09 13.91
C LEU A 213 -13.63 5.73 14.52
N LEU A 214 -14.25 5.75 15.70
CA LEU A 214 -14.74 4.56 16.41
C LEU A 214 -15.60 3.67 15.50
N LYS A 215 -16.54 4.28 14.76
CA LYS A 215 -17.41 3.53 13.82
C LYS A 215 -16.61 2.78 12.76
N VAL A 216 -15.50 3.35 12.25
CA VAL A 216 -14.65 2.71 11.24
C VAL A 216 -13.83 1.58 11.86
N LYS A 217 -13.25 1.80 13.04
CA LYS A 217 -12.51 0.77 13.79
C LYS A 217 -13.40 -0.44 14.12
N LYS A 218 -14.64 -0.21 14.58
CA LYS A 218 -15.64 -1.27 14.79
C LYS A 218 -15.97 -2.02 13.50
N LYS A 219 -16.14 -1.31 12.37
CA LYS A 219 -16.37 -1.94 11.05
C LYS A 219 -15.19 -2.79 10.58
N ILE A 220 -13.95 -2.35 10.80
CA ILE A 220 -12.74 -3.13 10.49
C ILE A 220 -12.73 -4.43 11.29
N CYS A 221 -12.98 -4.38 12.61
CA CYS A 221 -13.04 -5.57 13.45
C CYS A 221 -14.15 -6.52 12.99
N LYS A 222 -15.36 -6.00 12.70
CA LYS A 222 -16.47 -6.79 12.15
C LYS A 222 -16.12 -7.43 10.81
N PHE A 223 -15.46 -6.70 9.91
CA PHE A 223 -15.03 -7.22 8.62
C PHE A 223 -14.02 -8.36 8.76
N LEU A 224 -13.13 -8.27 9.74
CA LEU A 224 -12.15 -9.31 10.08
C LEU A 224 -12.72 -10.36 11.06
N ASP A 225 -14.01 -10.30 11.40
CA ASP A 225 -14.63 -11.27 12.29
C ASP A 225 -13.89 -11.45 13.62
N ILE A 226 -13.43 -10.34 14.20
CA ILE A 226 -12.78 -10.27 15.51
C ILE A 226 -13.58 -9.38 16.46
N LYS A 227 -13.44 -9.62 17.77
CA LYS A 227 -14.01 -8.72 18.78
C LYS A 227 -13.36 -7.34 18.69
N PHE A 228 -14.16 -6.29 18.92
CA PHE A 228 -13.62 -4.94 19.00
C PHE A 228 -12.72 -4.80 20.23
N GLN A 229 -11.53 -4.26 20.03
CA GLN A 229 -10.51 -4.02 21.07
C GLN A 229 -10.05 -2.58 21.04
N LYS A 230 -9.99 -1.92 22.19
CA LYS A 230 -9.55 -0.52 22.31
C LYS A 230 -8.11 -0.30 21.79
N ASN A 231 -7.28 -1.34 21.84
CA ASN A 231 -5.89 -1.30 21.36
C ASN A 231 -5.77 -0.90 19.86
N ILE A 232 -6.84 -1.07 19.07
CA ILE A 232 -6.87 -0.67 17.65
C ILE A 232 -6.63 0.85 17.45
N PHE A 233 -6.74 1.67 18.49
CA PHE A 233 -6.45 3.10 18.42
C PHE A 233 -4.98 3.44 18.63
N LYS A 234 -4.17 2.50 19.11
CA LYS A 234 -2.74 2.65 19.34
C LYS A 234 -1.97 1.89 18.27
N ALA A 235 -1.39 2.60 17.32
CA ALA A 235 -0.55 1.99 16.32
C ALA A 235 0.73 1.45 16.97
N THR A 236 1.01 0.16 16.76
CA THR A 236 2.22 -0.50 17.23
C THR A 236 2.93 -1.22 16.07
N LEU A 237 4.22 -1.45 16.22
CA LEU A 237 4.99 -2.29 15.33
C LEU A 237 5.89 -3.20 16.18
N ALA A 238 5.81 -4.50 15.96
CA ALA A 238 6.42 -5.49 16.85
C ALA A 238 6.04 -5.29 18.34
N GLY A 239 4.80 -4.87 18.61
CA GLY A 239 4.30 -4.58 19.96
C GLY A 239 4.78 -3.26 20.58
N LYS A 240 5.64 -2.49 19.90
CA LYS A 240 6.12 -1.18 20.34
C LYS A 240 5.37 -0.05 19.67
N VAL A 241 5.30 1.10 20.32
CA VAL A 241 4.61 2.29 19.77
C VAL A 241 5.19 2.68 18.42
N TRP A 242 4.36 2.70 17.40
CA TRP A 242 4.73 3.19 16.07
C TRP A 242 4.57 4.71 16.01
N ARG A 243 5.62 5.41 15.56
CA ARG A 243 5.67 6.88 15.55
C ARG A 243 5.40 7.52 14.19
N GLY A 244 5.22 6.74 13.17
CA GLY A 244 5.11 7.18 11.78
C GLY A 244 6.20 6.59 10.90
N ASP A 245 6.04 6.67 9.59
CA ASP A 245 7.08 6.30 8.62
C ASP A 245 8.10 7.45 8.44
N SER A 246 9.27 7.14 7.87
CA SER A 246 10.34 8.09 7.58
C SER A 246 9.91 9.22 6.65
N LEU A 247 8.87 8.98 5.87
CA LEU A 247 8.32 9.92 4.92
C LEU A 247 7.27 10.85 5.55
N SER A 248 6.98 10.67 6.84
CA SER A 248 6.04 11.53 7.58
C SER A 248 6.78 12.71 8.17
N SER A 249 6.31 13.94 7.89
CA SER A 249 6.85 15.15 8.48
C SER A 249 6.51 15.27 9.97
N ASP A 250 5.46 14.59 10.40
CA ASP A 250 4.92 14.64 11.74
C ASP A 250 4.97 13.24 12.38
N GLN A 251 5.59 13.16 13.57
CA GLN A 251 5.74 11.91 14.30
C GLN A 251 4.82 11.88 15.52
N SER A 252 4.11 10.76 15.70
CA SER A 252 3.32 10.52 16.89
C SER A 252 4.19 10.04 18.02
N LYS A 253 4.20 10.73 19.16
CA LYS A 253 4.92 10.28 20.38
C LYS A 253 4.26 9.06 21.04
N LYS A 254 2.94 8.85 20.82
CA LYS A 254 2.13 7.82 21.52
C LYS A 254 1.47 6.80 20.58
N GLY A 255 1.84 6.76 19.29
CA GLY A 255 1.18 5.88 18.31
C GLY A 255 -0.25 6.33 17.96
N GLU A 256 -0.63 7.54 18.32
CA GLU A 256 -1.95 8.10 18.03
C GLU A 256 -2.04 8.63 16.61
N TYR A 257 -3.25 8.73 16.11
CA TYR A 257 -3.52 9.26 14.79
C TYR A 257 -3.24 10.77 14.72
N ILE A 258 -2.37 11.18 13.81
CA ILE A 258 -1.99 12.59 13.66
C ILE A 258 -2.97 13.27 12.70
N LYS A 259 -3.92 14.04 13.24
CA LYS A 259 -4.90 14.80 12.45
C LYS A 259 -4.25 15.80 11.47
N LYS A 260 -3.07 16.33 11.80
CA LYS A 260 -2.35 17.29 10.95
C LYS A 260 -1.98 16.70 9.58
N VAL A 261 -1.80 15.38 9.46
CA VAL A 261 -1.58 14.69 8.18
C VAL A 261 -2.76 14.87 7.22
N LEU A 262 -3.96 15.14 7.75
CA LEU A 262 -5.17 15.40 6.97
C LEU A 262 -5.25 16.84 6.41
N ASN A 263 -4.62 17.80 7.09
CA ASN A 263 -4.62 19.20 6.71
C ASN A 263 -3.69 19.50 5.51
N ASN A 264 -3.45 18.50 4.70
CA ASN A 264 -2.64 18.62 3.51
C ASN A 264 -3.34 19.56 2.52
N ASN A 265 -3.00 20.85 2.55
CA ASN A 265 -3.67 21.89 1.77
C ASN A 265 -3.32 21.75 0.27
N TRP A 266 -3.89 20.73 -0.37
CA TRP A 266 -3.70 20.46 -1.80
C TRP A 266 -4.27 21.60 -2.67
N LYS A 267 -5.23 22.40 -2.18
CA LYS A 267 -5.81 23.53 -2.89
C LYS A 267 -4.77 24.61 -3.23
N ASN A 268 -3.79 24.80 -2.35
CA ASN A 268 -2.70 25.77 -2.57
C ASN A 268 -1.54 25.19 -3.38
N TYR A 269 -1.56 23.87 -3.64
CA TYR A 269 -0.50 23.19 -4.38
C TYR A 269 -0.78 23.14 -5.88
N PHE A 270 -2.04 22.96 -6.25
CA PHE A 270 -2.47 22.85 -7.65
C PHE A 270 -3.16 24.13 -8.11
N LEU A 271 -2.95 24.51 -9.36
CA LEU A 271 -3.69 25.57 -10.00
C LEU A 271 -5.17 25.16 -10.19
N ASN A 272 -6.10 26.12 -10.20
CA ASN A 272 -7.53 25.82 -10.37
C ASN A 272 -7.83 24.97 -11.63
N LYS A 273 -7.18 25.27 -12.76
CA LYS A 273 -7.32 24.49 -14.00
C LYS A 273 -6.80 23.06 -13.85
N GLU A 274 -5.75 22.85 -13.04
CA GLU A 274 -5.20 21.52 -12.76
C GLU A 274 -6.13 20.73 -11.83
N ILE A 275 -6.72 21.39 -10.85
CA ILE A 275 -7.72 20.78 -9.95
C ILE A 275 -8.93 20.28 -10.77
N LEU A 276 -9.41 21.06 -11.74
CA LEU A 276 -10.51 20.65 -12.60
C LEU A 276 -10.15 19.41 -13.41
N LEU A 277 -8.98 19.40 -14.07
CA LEU A 277 -8.52 18.29 -14.87
C LEU A 277 -8.29 17.01 -14.02
N LEU A 278 -7.62 17.15 -12.89
CA LEU A 278 -7.38 16.05 -11.95
C LEU A 278 -8.70 15.52 -11.34
N SER A 279 -9.69 16.39 -11.13
CA SER A 279 -11.02 15.98 -10.66
C SER A 279 -11.75 15.12 -11.68
N LEU A 280 -11.54 15.36 -12.97
CA LEU A 280 -12.04 14.50 -14.03
C LEU A 280 -11.36 13.13 -14.04
N ILE A 281 -10.03 13.10 -13.89
CA ILE A 281 -9.26 11.85 -13.80
C ILE A 281 -9.74 11.01 -12.60
N TYR A 282 -9.98 11.65 -11.46
CA TYR A 282 -10.30 10.97 -10.21
C TYR A 282 -11.80 10.93 -9.88
N LYS A 283 -12.69 11.11 -10.87
CA LYS A 283 -14.16 11.14 -10.67
C LYS A 283 -14.69 9.94 -9.87
N GLU A 284 -14.07 8.75 -10.02
CA GLU A 284 -14.49 7.53 -9.35
C GLU A 284 -14.39 7.63 -7.81
N TYR A 285 -13.55 8.52 -7.29
CA TYR A 285 -13.44 8.74 -5.85
C TYR A 285 -14.68 9.40 -5.24
N GLN A 286 -15.55 10.01 -6.05
CA GLN A 286 -16.85 10.53 -5.59
C GLN A 286 -17.75 9.43 -5.05
N LYS A 287 -17.63 8.17 -5.55
CA LYS A 287 -18.34 6.99 -5.03
C LYS A 287 -18.04 6.73 -3.55
N PHE A 288 -16.91 7.22 -3.06
CA PHE A 288 -16.51 7.13 -1.66
C PHE A 288 -16.84 8.40 -0.86
N GLY A 289 -17.61 9.33 -1.44
CA GLY A 289 -18.03 10.58 -0.80
C GLY A 289 -16.91 11.63 -0.73
N TYR A 290 -15.87 11.54 -1.55
CA TYR A 290 -14.91 12.64 -1.70
C TYR A 290 -15.52 13.76 -2.55
N LYS A 291 -15.54 14.98 -1.99
CA LYS A 291 -16.02 16.17 -2.68
C LYS A 291 -14.94 16.67 -3.65
N LEU A 292 -15.03 16.27 -4.90
CA LEU A 292 -14.24 16.82 -5.99
C LEU A 292 -15.06 17.92 -6.70
N PRO A 293 -14.43 18.97 -7.25
CA PRO A 293 -15.12 19.98 -8.04
C PRO A 293 -16.03 19.36 -9.09
N CYS A 294 -17.29 19.79 -9.11
CA CYS A 294 -18.23 19.40 -10.14
C CYS A 294 -17.92 20.18 -11.42
N LEU A 295 -17.65 19.46 -12.51
CA LEU A 295 -17.32 20.07 -13.79
C LEU A 295 -18.60 20.44 -14.53
N LYS A 296 -18.86 21.75 -14.69
CA LYS A 296 -19.86 22.24 -15.64
C LYS A 296 -19.44 21.91 -17.08
N PHE A 297 -20.36 21.96 -18.01
CA PHE A 297 -20.07 21.66 -19.42
C PHE A 297 -18.90 22.49 -19.98
N ARG A 298 -18.89 23.81 -19.69
CA ARG A 298 -17.78 24.70 -20.06
C ARG A 298 -16.43 24.28 -19.47
N ASP A 299 -16.43 23.78 -18.23
CA ASP A 299 -15.19 23.33 -17.56
C ASP A 299 -14.67 22.05 -18.21
N LYS A 300 -15.57 21.16 -18.65
CA LYS A 300 -15.18 19.97 -19.42
C LYS A 300 -14.50 20.37 -20.73
N ILE A 301 -15.05 21.30 -21.48
CA ILE A 301 -14.42 21.80 -22.72
C ILE A 301 -13.03 22.39 -22.41
N LYS A 302 -12.89 23.20 -21.38
CA LYS A 302 -11.57 23.73 -20.96
C LYS A 302 -10.59 22.61 -20.58
N CYS A 303 -11.08 21.56 -19.91
CA CYS A 303 -10.27 20.38 -19.60
C CYS A 303 -9.84 19.67 -20.90
N TYR A 304 -10.70 19.52 -21.90
CA TYR A 304 -10.35 18.95 -23.20
C TYR A 304 -9.24 19.75 -23.89
N LEU A 305 -9.38 21.07 -23.94
CA LEU A 305 -8.37 21.93 -24.53
C LEU A 305 -7.05 21.93 -23.73
N SER A 306 -7.10 21.66 -22.43
CA SER A 306 -5.91 21.60 -21.56
C SER A 306 -5.15 20.27 -21.65
N ILE A 307 -5.62 19.28 -22.42
CA ILE A 307 -4.88 18.01 -22.63
C ILE A 307 -3.47 18.27 -23.16
N PHE A 308 -3.34 19.23 -24.06
CA PHE A 308 -2.05 19.57 -24.67
C PHE A 308 -1.15 20.39 -23.74
N ASN A 309 -1.68 20.91 -22.63
CA ASN A 309 -0.95 21.70 -21.68
C ASN A 309 -0.44 20.85 -20.51
N LEU A 310 0.87 20.79 -20.35
CA LEU A 310 1.47 20.13 -19.21
C LEU A 310 1.06 20.79 -17.89
N LEU A 311 0.79 19.96 -16.87
CA LEU A 311 0.60 20.42 -15.50
C LEU A 311 1.89 21.01 -14.95
N SER A 312 1.81 21.90 -13.95
CA SER A 312 2.97 22.60 -13.42
C SER A 312 4.05 21.66 -12.92
N PHE A 313 3.69 20.58 -12.26
CA PHE A 313 4.65 19.57 -11.80
C PHE A 313 5.19 18.69 -12.96
N GLU A 314 4.43 18.45 -14.03
CA GLU A 314 4.93 17.80 -15.25
C GLU A 314 6.01 18.68 -15.90
N ARG A 315 5.74 19.98 -16.05
CA ARG A 315 6.71 20.98 -16.56
C ARG A 315 7.98 21.03 -15.71
N PHE A 316 7.82 20.95 -14.38
CA PHE A 316 8.96 20.91 -13.47
C PHE A 316 9.86 19.70 -13.76
N VAL A 317 9.30 18.50 -13.92
CA VAL A 317 10.06 17.29 -14.23
C VAL A 317 10.73 17.38 -15.59
N PHE A 318 10.03 17.88 -16.62
CA PHE A 318 10.63 18.15 -17.93
C PHE A 318 11.84 19.09 -17.85
N LYS A 319 11.75 20.14 -17.04
CA LYS A 319 12.85 21.09 -16.85
C LYS A 319 14.07 20.44 -16.18
N TYR A 320 13.86 19.52 -15.24
CA TYR A 320 14.97 18.83 -14.53
C TYR A 320 15.63 17.73 -15.37
N ASN A 321 14.90 17.07 -16.24
CA ASN A 321 15.39 15.94 -17.03
C ASN A 321 15.84 16.32 -18.44
N LYS A 322 16.26 17.55 -18.66
CA LYS A 322 16.68 18.04 -19.99
C LYS A 322 17.75 17.17 -20.67
N ASN A 323 18.61 16.49 -19.92
CA ASN A 323 19.74 15.75 -20.44
C ASN A 323 19.48 14.27 -20.78
N GLU A 324 18.37 13.66 -20.30
CA GLU A 324 18.09 12.24 -20.56
C GLU A 324 16.87 11.99 -21.47
N ALA A 325 16.36 13.00 -22.15
CA ALA A 325 14.92 13.09 -22.15
C ALA A 325 14.18 13.04 -23.47
N ASN A 326 14.79 13.07 -24.61
CA ASN A 326 14.00 13.38 -25.81
C ASN A 326 12.97 12.28 -26.16
N LEU A 327 13.33 11.02 -26.15
CA LEU A 327 12.43 9.93 -26.57
C LEU A 327 11.39 9.56 -25.49
N ASN A 328 11.81 9.50 -24.23
CA ASN A 328 10.91 9.16 -23.12
C ASN A 328 9.89 10.27 -22.84
N ASN A 329 10.26 11.51 -23.04
CA ASN A 329 9.35 12.65 -22.91
C ASN A 329 8.28 12.66 -24.01
N ILE A 330 8.65 12.36 -25.24
CA ILE A 330 7.71 12.25 -26.36
C ILE A 330 6.75 11.08 -26.10
N LYS A 331 7.25 9.91 -25.73
CA LYS A 331 6.42 8.76 -25.36
C LYS A 331 5.44 9.09 -24.25
N TYR A 332 5.91 9.77 -23.18
CA TYR A 332 5.04 10.21 -22.11
C TYR A 332 3.93 11.14 -22.61
N PHE A 333 4.27 12.13 -23.41
CA PHE A 333 3.30 13.12 -23.92
C PHE A 333 2.23 12.46 -24.78
N LEU A 334 2.63 11.59 -25.72
CA LEU A 334 1.70 10.82 -26.55
C LEU A 334 0.81 9.90 -25.71
N PHE A 335 1.38 9.20 -24.76
CA PHE A 335 0.64 8.34 -23.85
C PHE A 335 -0.35 9.15 -23.00
N ARG A 336 0.06 10.31 -22.51
CA ARG A 336 -0.77 11.23 -21.75
C ARG A 336 -1.98 11.68 -22.57
N ILE A 337 -1.79 12.10 -23.81
CA ILE A 337 -2.88 12.51 -24.71
C ILE A 337 -3.85 11.34 -24.91
N LEU A 338 -3.33 10.17 -25.30
CA LEU A 338 -4.14 8.98 -25.52
C LEU A 338 -4.94 8.62 -24.24
N TYR A 339 -4.32 8.63 -23.09
CA TYR A 339 -4.98 8.30 -21.83
C TYR A 339 -6.11 9.28 -21.48
N PHE A 340 -5.91 10.57 -21.69
CA PHE A 340 -6.97 11.56 -21.52
C PHE A 340 -8.13 11.36 -22.49
N LEU A 341 -7.84 11.08 -23.75
CA LEU A 341 -8.86 10.77 -24.73
C LEU A 341 -9.69 9.55 -24.32
N LEU A 342 -9.06 8.48 -23.85
CA LEU A 342 -9.76 7.29 -23.33
C LEU A 342 -10.66 7.62 -22.14
N ILE A 343 -10.20 8.46 -21.20
CA ILE A 343 -11.03 8.91 -20.08
C ILE A 343 -12.23 9.70 -20.56
N PHE A 344 -12.06 10.59 -21.53
CA PHE A 344 -13.13 11.43 -22.05
C PHE A 344 -14.17 10.64 -22.82
N LEU A 345 -13.72 9.71 -23.63
CA LEU A 345 -14.58 8.81 -24.40
C LEU A 345 -15.25 7.73 -23.54
N LYS A 346 -14.98 7.71 -22.23
CA LYS A 346 -15.42 6.65 -21.29
C LYS A 346 -14.96 5.25 -21.71
N LEU A 347 -13.93 5.17 -22.54
CA LEU A 347 -13.30 3.93 -22.99
C LEU A 347 -12.20 3.50 -21.99
N ASP A 348 -12.50 3.60 -20.71
CA ASP A 348 -11.57 3.30 -19.64
C ASP A 348 -11.27 1.79 -19.57
N PHE A 349 -10.31 1.35 -20.33
CA PHE A 349 -9.75 0.02 -20.15
C PHE A 349 -8.83 0.04 -18.93
N VAL A 350 -8.96 -0.99 -18.07
CA VAL A 350 -7.89 -1.32 -17.13
C VAL A 350 -6.74 -1.84 -17.99
N ILE A 351 -5.81 -0.96 -18.31
CA ILE A 351 -4.59 -1.35 -19.02
C ILE A 351 -3.85 -2.30 -18.08
N ARG A 352 -3.94 -3.60 -18.37
CA ARG A 352 -3.09 -4.60 -17.71
C ARG A 352 -1.67 -4.38 -18.22
N ASN A 353 -0.93 -3.55 -17.55
CA ASN A 353 0.49 -3.41 -17.81
C ASN A 353 1.21 -4.70 -17.41
N LYS A 354 1.43 -5.60 -18.36
CA LYS A 354 2.40 -6.69 -18.25
C LYS A 354 3.85 -6.17 -18.18
N HIS A 355 4.08 -4.88 -18.38
CA HIS A 355 5.42 -4.31 -18.61
C HIS A 355 5.90 -3.30 -17.55
N LEU A 356 5.21 -3.15 -16.43
CA LEU A 356 5.68 -2.31 -15.32
C LEU A 356 5.90 -3.16 -14.05
N SER A 357 6.54 -4.30 -14.20
CA SER A 357 7.05 -5.12 -13.09
C SER A 357 8.54 -4.86 -12.88
#